data_f50a515d0783171085d90ecfb88b9ff2
#
_entry.id   f50a515d0783171085d90ecfb88b9ff2
#
_cell.length_a   1.000
_cell.length_b   1.000
_cell.length_c   1.000
_cell.angle_alpha   90.00
_cell.angle_beta   90.00
_cell.angle_gamma   90.00
#
_symmetry.space_group_name_H-M   'P 1'
#
loop_
_entity.id
_entity.type
_entity.pdbx_description
1 polymer ?
#
loop_
_entity_poly.entity_id
_entity_poly.type
_entity_poly.pdbx_seq_one_letter_code
_entity_poly.pdbx_strand_id
1 'polypeptide(L)'
;MTIWIVLLCIGVLGLASMEASALAWLIGSAAWLAAGAWLGLVGPVATAALAIVFVLPATLLTLKPLRRVLITRPVLAMFRKIMPEMSPTERDAIEAGTVWWDAELFSGRPDWKRLLSAPAPRLSPEEQSFLDIETEKLCDLANDWETTQVWQDMSPEAWAYAKQAGFLGMIIPKAYGGKGFSAYAHSQVVMKLATRCSAATVSVMVPNSLGPAELLLHYGTEAQKNHYLPRLARGEEIPCFALTNAYAGSDAAAIPDVGVVCRGMHEGRETLGFRVTWSKRYITLGPIATVLGLAFRAVDPDGLLGADKAPGITCALIPTHHPGVNIGRRHWPLNAVFQNGPNSGNDVFIPIDWVIGGQAQVGRGWRMLMECLAAGRAISLPSSNVGLAKLAVRATGAYAAVRRQFRTPIGKFEGIQEALGRMGGNLYMMDAARRLSALAVDLGEKPSVISAIAKYHVTERARDVINDAMDIVGGKGICMGPNNFLARAYQQVPIAITVEGANIMTRCLIIFGQG
;
A
#
# COMPACT_ATOMS: atom_id res chain seq x y z
N MET A 1 -26.39 56.47 -1.37
CA MET A 1 -25.80 55.63 -0.31
C MET A 1 -26.39 54.20 -0.31
N THR A 2 -27.71 54.02 -0.12
CA THR A 2 -28.35 52.69 -0.02
C THR A 2 -28.09 51.78 -1.22
N ILE A 3 -28.31 52.29 -2.46
CA ILE A 3 -28.07 51.53 -3.71
C ILE A 3 -26.59 51.08 -3.82
N TRP A 4 -25.67 51.94 -3.41
CA TRP A 4 -24.23 51.62 -3.47
C TRP A 4 -23.81 50.52 -2.48
N ILE A 5 -24.42 50.50 -1.27
CA ILE A 5 -24.26 49.43 -0.29
C ILE A 5 -24.87 48.12 -0.82
N VAL A 6 -26.05 48.19 -1.45
CA VAL A 6 -26.68 47.02 -2.05
C VAL A 6 -25.80 46.43 -3.16
N LEU A 7 -25.18 47.25 -3.99
CA LEU A 7 -24.24 46.83 -5.02
C LEU A 7 -22.99 46.17 -4.41
N LEU A 8 -22.50 46.68 -3.27
CA LEU A 8 -21.43 45.99 -2.54
C LEU A 8 -21.84 44.59 -2.10
N CYS A 9 -23.00 44.48 -1.45
CA CYS A 9 -23.51 43.18 -0.99
C CYS A 9 -23.67 42.19 -2.16
N ILE A 10 -24.23 42.62 -3.26
CA ILE A 10 -24.39 41.81 -4.47
C ILE A 10 -23.01 41.41 -5.02
N GLY A 11 -22.05 42.35 -5.08
CA GLY A 11 -20.70 42.10 -5.55
C GLY A 11 -19.95 41.09 -4.64
N VAL A 12 -20.04 41.25 -3.33
CA VAL A 12 -19.44 40.33 -2.33
C VAL A 12 -20.06 38.94 -2.45
N LEU A 13 -21.39 38.84 -2.49
CA LEU A 13 -22.09 37.57 -2.66
C LEU A 13 -21.76 36.90 -4.00
N GLY A 14 -21.71 37.69 -5.08
CA GLY A 14 -21.33 37.22 -6.41
C GLY A 14 -19.90 36.67 -6.45
N LEU A 15 -18.93 37.42 -5.92
CA LEU A 15 -17.53 36.95 -5.85
C LEU A 15 -17.36 35.71 -4.96
N ALA A 16 -18.10 35.65 -3.85
CA ALA A 16 -18.08 34.50 -2.95
C ALA A 16 -18.74 33.27 -3.60
N SER A 17 -19.89 33.42 -4.25
CA SER A 17 -20.61 32.31 -4.91
C SER A 17 -19.84 31.73 -6.12
N MET A 18 -19.01 32.55 -6.76
CA MET A 18 -18.17 32.16 -7.90
C MET A 18 -16.79 31.63 -7.44
N GLU A 19 -16.55 31.48 -6.15
CA GLU A 19 -15.24 31.10 -5.59
C GLU A 19 -14.11 31.97 -6.18
N ALA A 20 -14.35 33.26 -6.34
CA ALA A 20 -13.48 34.16 -7.07
C ALA A 20 -12.08 34.23 -6.49
N SER A 21 -11.07 34.35 -7.37
CA SER A 21 -9.65 34.42 -6.95
C SER A 21 -9.39 35.70 -6.13
N ALA A 22 -8.34 35.67 -5.30
CA ALA A 22 -7.90 36.85 -4.53
C ALA A 22 -7.62 38.07 -5.41
N LEU A 23 -7.23 37.88 -6.67
CA LEU A 23 -7.06 38.96 -7.66
C LEU A 23 -8.40 39.57 -8.04
N ALA A 24 -9.44 38.78 -8.25
CA ALA A 24 -10.78 39.25 -8.55
C ALA A 24 -11.34 40.07 -7.37
N TRP A 25 -11.13 39.61 -6.13
CA TRP A 25 -11.49 40.37 -4.94
C TRP A 25 -10.73 41.71 -4.83
N LEU A 26 -9.43 41.73 -5.15
CA LEU A 26 -8.62 42.95 -5.17
C LEU A 26 -9.15 43.93 -6.22
N ILE A 27 -9.36 43.50 -7.46
CA ILE A 27 -9.84 44.33 -8.55
C ILE A 27 -11.27 44.85 -8.26
N GLY A 28 -12.17 43.96 -7.84
CA GLY A 28 -13.56 44.29 -7.51
C GLY A 28 -13.68 45.30 -6.39
N SER A 29 -12.95 45.10 -5.29
CA SER A 29 -12.97 46.03 -4.14
C SER A 29 -12.31 47.37 -4.47
N ALA A 30 -11.21 47.37 -5.21
CA ALA A 30 -10.57 48.62 -5.66
C ALA A 30 -11.45 49.40 -6.62
N ALA A 31 -12.08 48.77 -7.61
CA ALA A 31 -12.99 49.38 -8.56
C ALA A 31 -14.25 49.95 -7.86
N TRP A 32 -14.82 49.21 -6.92
CA TRP A 32 -15.99 49.67 -6.15
C TRP A 32 -15.66 50.89 -5.30
N LEU A 33 -14.47 50.90 -4.59
CA LEU A 33 -14.04 52.07 -3.84
C LEU A 33 -13.73 53.28 -4.71
N ALA A 34 -13.06 53.06 -5.83
CA ALA A 34 -12.77 54.14 -6.79
C ALA A 34 -14.06 54.76 -7.34
N ALA A 35 -15.05 53.96 -7.71
CA ALA A 35 -16.36 54.43 -8.16
C ALA A 35 -17.11 55.24 -7.08
N GLY A 36 -17.10 54.77 -5.83
CA GLY A 36 -17.70 55.45 -4.70
C GLY A 36 -17.05 56.81 -4.39
N ALA A 37 -15.75 56.91 -4.45
CA ALA A 37 -14.99 58.13 -4.29
C ALA A 37 -15.24 59.11 -5.45
N TRP A 38 -15.24 58.64 -6.71
CA TRP A 38 -15.49 59.44 -7.91
C TRP A 38 -16.90 60.01 -7.95
N LEU A 39 -17.91 59.26 -7.51
CA LEU A 39 -19.29 59.69 -7.44
C LEU A 39 -19.61 60.56 -6.21
N GLY A 40 -18.62 60.83 -5.35
CA GLY A 40 -18.80 61.64 -4.15
C GLY A 40 -19.67 60.96 -3.07
N LEU A 41 -19.91 59.66 -3.19
CA LEU A 41 -20.75 58.88 -2.25
C LEU A 41 -20.04 58.53 -0.95
N VAL A 42 -18.72 58.56 -0.95
CA VAL A 42 -17.85 58.21 0.17
C VAL A 42 -16.78 59.28 0.37
N GLY A 43 -16.72 59.82 1.56
CA GLY A 43 -15.72 60.84 1.91
C GLY A 43 -14.31 60.23 2.06
N PRO A 44 -13.25 61.04 2.03
CA PRO A 44 -11.87 60.56 2.00
C PRO A 44 -11.50 59.67 3.19
N VAL A 45 -11.98 59.99 4.38
CA VAL A 45 -11.72 59.21 5.60
C VAL A 45 -12.39 57.82 5.51
N ALA A 46 -13.64 57.79 5.04
CA ALA A 46 -14.37 56.51 4.89
C ALA A 46 -13.76 55.67 3.76
N THR A 47 -13.31 56.27 2.65
CA THR A 47 -12.62 55.60 1.57
C THR A 47 -11.33 54.95 2.08
N ALA A 48 -10.55 55.65 2.86
CA ALA A 48 -9.32 55.12 3.47
C ALA A 48 -9.60 53.94 4.44
N ALA A 49 -10.64 54.09 5.28
CA ALA A 49 -11.04 53.00 6.19
C ALA A 49 -11.51 51.74 5.43
N LEU A 50 -12.31 51.90 4.38
CA LEU A 50 -12.75 50.78 3.55
C LEU A 50 -11.62 50.16 2.74
N ALA A 51 -10.65 50.95 2.28
CA ALA A 51 -9.45 50.43 1.63
C ALA A 51 -8.60 49.55 2.57
N ILE A 52 -8.48 49.96 3.81
CA ILE A 52 -7.81 49.15 4.84
C ILE A 52 -8.54 47.82 5.08
N VAL A 53 -9.88 47.83 5.05
CA VAL A 53 -10.67 46.61 5.34
C VAL A 53 -10.72 45.66 4.14
N PHE A 54 -10.80 46.16 2.91
CA PHE A 54 -11.04 45.33 1.72
C PHE A 54 -9.80 45.22 0.82
N VAL A 55 -9.16 46.33 0.48
CA VAL A 55 -8.07 46.34 -0.52
C VAL A 55 -6.75 45.84 0.09
N LEU A 56 -6.46 46.22 1.34
CA LEU A 56 -5.22 45.82 1.98
C LEU A 56 -5.14 44.29 2.19
N PRO A 57 -6.16 43.60 2.77
CA PRO A 57 -6.13 42.14 2.89
C PRO A 57 -6.11 41.45 1.53
N ALA A 58 -6.90 41.92 0.56
CA ALA A 58 -6.87 41.37 -0.79
C ALA A 58 -5.50 41.51 -1.45
N THR A 59 -4.82 42.64 -1.26
CA THR A 59 -3.44 42.86 -1.73
C THR A 59 -2.45 41.92 -1.06
N LEU A 60 -2.53 41.78 0.28
CA LEU A 60 -1.68 40.87 1.05
C LEU A 60 -1.86 39.42 0.63
N LEU A 61 -3.09 38.98 0.33
CA LEU A 61 -3.38 37.62 -0.11
C LEU A 61 -2.98 37.37 -1.57
N THR A 62 -3.05 38.40 -2.43
CA THR A 62 -2.75 38.29 -3.86
C THR A 62 -1.25 38.36 -4.15
N LEU A 63 -0.52 39.27 -3.50
CA LEU A 63 0.91 39.44 -3.72
C LEU A 63 1.72 38.38 -2.97
N LYS A 64 2.12 37.32 -3.69
CA LYS A 64 2.89 36.20 -3.13
C LYS A 64 4.09 36.61 -2.26
N PRO A 65 4.97 37.56 -2.67
CA PRO A 65 6.11 37.96 -1.84
C PRO A 65 5.68 38.52 -0.49
N LEU A 66 4.68 39.42 -0.52
CA LEU A 66 4.17 40.10 0.67
C LEU A 66 3.49 39.12 1.63
N ARG A 67 2.61 38.28 1.10
CA ARG A 67 1.95 37.20 1.84
C ARG A 67 2.99 36.27 2.47
N ARG A 68 4.05 35.90 1.72
CA ARG A 68 5.08 34.99 2.21
C ARG A 68 5.84 35.57 3.40
N VAL A 69 6.16 36.87 3.37
CA VAL A 69 6.94 37.52 4.44
C VAL A 69 6.06 37.83 5.65
N LEU A 70 4.87 38.41 5.42
CA LEU A 70 4.04 38.96 6.50
C LEU A 70 3.09 37.93 7.13
N ILE A 71 2.68 36.88 6.40
CA ILE A 71 1.71 35.90 6.88
C ILE A 71 2.34 34.51 6.95
N THR A 72 2.81 33.99 5.79
CA THR A 72 3.17 32.57 5.72
C THR A 72 4.37 32.22 6.60
N ARG A 73 5.44 33.03 6.59
CA ARG A 73 6.64 32.76 7.41
C ARG A 73 6.38 32.85 8.91
N PRO A 74 5.70 33.90 9.45
CA PRO A 74 5.37 33.94 10.88
C PRO A 74 4.45 32.80 11.33
N VAL A 75 3.41 32.51 10.55
CA VAL A 75 2.47 31.41 10.85
C VAL A 75 3.21 30.06 10.83
N LEU A 76 4.06 29.81 9.82
CA LEU A 76 4.86 28.60 9.75
C LEU A 76 5.84 28.48 10.93
N ALA A 77 6.46 29.58 11.35
CA ALA A 77 7.36 29.60 12.52
C ALA A 77 6.60 29.27 13.82
N MET A 78 5.38 29.77 13.94
CA MET A 78 4.48 29.44 15.08
C MET A 78 4.10 27.95 15.06
N PHE A 79 3.65 27.44 13.91
CA PHE A 79 3.30 26.03 13.75
C PHE A 79 4.46 25.10 14.10
N ARG A 80 5.68 25.41 13.60
CA ARG A 80 6.89 24.61 13.89
C ARG A 80 7.19 24.49 15.40
N LYS A 81 6.80 25.49 16.20
CA LYS A 81 6.98 25.44 17.67
C LYS A 81 5.93 24.61 18.38
N ILE A 82 4.76 24.42 17.76
CA ILE A 82 3.62 23.71 18.34
C ILE A 82 3.62 22.24 17.89
N MET A 83 4.22 21.94 16.73
CA MET A 83 4.31 20.58 16.24
C MET A 83 5.17 19.72 17.18
N PRO A 84 4.70 18.52 17.55
CA PRO A 84 5.52 17.57 18.30
C PRO A 84 6.77 17.20 17.50
N GLU A 85 7.85 16.90 18.20
CA GLU A 85 9.07 16.40 17.56
C GLU A 85 8.76 15.05 16.89
N MET A 86 9.23 14.91 15.66
CA MET A 86 9.11 13.68 14.90
C MET A 86 10.01 12.60 15.52
N SER A 87 9.45 11.44 15.81
CA SER A 87 10.23 10.30 16.29
C SER A 87 11.22 9.80 15.22
N PRO A 88 12.31 9.13 15.60
CA PRO A 88 13.25 8.56 14.64
C PRO A 88 12.57 7.59 13.64
N THR A 89 11.62 6.78 14.11
CA THR A 89 10.89 5.81 13.27
C THR A 89 9.94 6.48 12.28
N GLU A 90 9.30 7.61 12.65
CA GLU A 90 8.50 8.41 11.71
C GLU A 90 9.38 9.07 10.65
N ARG A 91 10.54 9.60 11.06
CA ARG A 91 11.52 10.18 10.13
C ARG A 91 12.00 9.13 9.11
N ASP A 92 12.41 7.95 9.57
CA ASP A 92 12.82 6.85 8.69
C ASP A 92 11.72 6.47 7.72
N ALA A 93 10.45 6.44 8.16
CA ALA A 93 9.32 6.11 7.30
C ALA A 93 9.07 7.15 6.21
N ILE A 94 9.27 8.43 6.50
CA ILE A 94 9.12 9.53 5.53
C ILE A 94 10.32 9.55 4.57
N GLU A 95 11.55 9.40 5.09
CA GLU A 95 12.78 9.43 4.30
C GLU A 95 12.99 8.16 3.44
N ALA A 96 12.32 7.05 3.77
CA ALA A 96 12.39 5.81 3.01
C ALA A 96 11.74 5.90 1.61
N GLY A 97 10.82 6.85 1.40
CA GLY A 97 10.13 7.03 0.14
C GLY A 97 10.73 8.11 -0.75
N THR A 98 10.44 8.02 -2.05
CA THR A 98 10.67 9.11 -2.99
C THR A 98 9.38 9.86 -3.28
N VAL A 99 9.52 11.12 -3.63
CA VAL A 99 8.41 11.97 -4.08
C VAL A 99 8.49 12.08 -5.60
N TRP A 100 7.47 11.57 -6.26
CA TRP A 100 7.40 11.59 -7.71
C TRP A 100 6.43 12.69 -8.21
N TRP A 101 5.55 12.37 -9.13
CA TRP A 101 4.55 13.31 -9.65
C TRP A 101 3.48 13.69 -8.62
N ASP A 102 3.22 12.85 -7.62
CA ASP A 102 2.25 13.07 -6.55
C ASP A 102 2.46 14.40 -5.81
N ALA A 103 3.70 14.89 -5.67
CA ALA A 103 3.97 16.21 -5.11
C ALA A 103 3.30 17.35 -5.89
N GLU A 104 3.11 17.18 -7.18
CA GLU A 104 2.46 18.19 -8.01
C GLU A 104 1.00 18.45 -7.59
N LEU A 105 0.30 17.42 -7.08
CA LEU A 105 -1.08 17.54 -6.58
C LEU A 105 -1.19 18.56 -5.44
N PHE A 106 -0.15 18.67 -4.59
CA PHE A 106 -0.12 19.58 -3.45
C PHE A 106 0.30 21.01 -3.83
N SER A 107 0.83 21.21 -5.03
CA SER A 107 1.11 22.54 -5.56
C SER A 107 -0.14 23.36 -5.83
N GLY A 108 -1.32 22.73 -5.92
CA GLY A 108 -2.59 23.31 -6.37
C GLY A 108 -2.64 23.59 -7.88
N ARG A 109 -1.55 23.30 -8.61
CA ARG A 109 -1.43 23.45 -10.08
C ARG A 109 -0.53 22.33 -10.61
N PRO A 110 -1.01 21.06 -10.59
CA PRO A 110 -0.21 19.95 -11.01
C PRO A 110 0.17 20.02 -12.49
N ASP A 111 1.39 19.67 -12.81
CA ASP A 111 1.85 19.52 -14.19
C ASP A 111 1.36 18.19 -14.78
N TRP A 112 0.18 18.22 -15.36
CA TRP A 112 -0.42 17.06 -16.02
C TRP A 112 0.37 16.58 -17.23
N LYS A 113 1.13 17.47 -17.92
CA LYS A 113 1.96 17.08 -19.06
C LYS A 113 3.07 16.14 -18.61
N ARG A 114 3.68 16.42 -17.47
CA ARG A 114 4.71 15.55 -16.87
C ARG A 114 4.15 14.14 -16.61
N LEU A 115 2.95 14.00 -16.04
CA LEU A 115 2.32 12.70 -15.84
C LEU A 115 2.00 12.01 -17.16
N LEU A 116 1.39 12.72 -18.10
CA LEU A 116 0.98 12.17 -19.40
C LEU A 116 2.16 11.83 -20.31
N SER A 117 3.35 12.40 -20.08
CA SER A 117 4.57 12.04 -20.80
C SER A 117 5.26 10.80 -20.25
N ALA A 118 4.83 10.29 -19.08
CA ALA A 118 5.36 9.04 -18.55
C ALA A 118 5.05 7.88 -19.52
N PRO A 119 5.98 6.94 -19.72
CA PRO A 119 5.76 5.83 -20.64
C PRO A 119 4.60 4.96 -20.16
N ALA A 120 3.74 4.52 -21.07
CA ALA A 120 2.70 3.55 -20.71
C ALA A 120 3.36 2.23 -20.27
N PRO A 121 2.97 1.64 -19.13
CA PRO A 121 3.54 0.36 -18.71
C PRO A 121 3.21 -0.73 -19.73
N ARG A 122 4.22 -1.50 -20.13
CA ARG A 122 4.11 -2.57 -21.13
C ARG A 122 4.83 -3.81 -20.63
N LEU A 123 4.29 -4.97 -20.99
CA LEU A 123 4.96 -6.24 -20.77
C LEU A 123 5.99 -6.50 -21.88
N SER A 124 7.12 -7.08 -21.51
CA SER A 124 8.03 -7.68 -22.49
C SER A 124 7.39 -8.93 -23.10
N PRO A 125 7.89 -9.44 -24.24
CA PRO A 125 7.37 -10.69 -24.82
C PRO A 125 7.42 -11.88 -23.87
N GLU A 126 8.45 -11.99 -23.03
CA GLU A 126 8.59 -13.05 -22.01
C GLU A 126 7.55 -12.91 -20.91
N GLU A 127 7.34 -11.70 -20.39
CA GLU A 127 6.32 -11.42 -19.38
C GLU A 127 4.90 -11.64 -19.90
N GLN A 128 4.64 -11.27 -21.15
CA GLN A 128 3.35 -11.52 -21.80
C GLN A 128 3.11 -13.02 -21.97
N SER A 129 4.10 -13.76 -22.45
CA SER A 129 4.02 -15.22 -22.58
C SER A 129 3.76 -15.90 -21.25
N PHE A 130 4.45 -15.48 -20.17
CA PHE A 130 4.22 -16.00 -18.83
C PHE A 130 2.79 -15.71 -18.34
N LEU A 131 2.28 -14.52 -18.63
CA LEU A 131 0.91 -14.15 -18.27
C LEU A 131 -0.13 -14.99 -19.04
N ASP A 132 0.10 -15.26 -20.32
CA ASP A 132 -0.87 -15.93 -21.17
C ASP A 132 -0.83 -17.46 -21.05
N ILE A 133 0.32 -18.04 -20.74
CA ILE A 133 0.50 -19.50 -20.68
C ILE A 133 0.61 -19.98 -19.24
N GLU A 134 1.67 -19.56 -18.50
CA GLU A 134 1.94 -20.12 -17.18
C GLU A 134 0.90 -19.68 -16.15
N THR A 135 0.51 -18.41 -16.21
CA THR A 135 -0.48 -17.88 -15.27
C THR A 135 -1.88 -18.45 -15.55
N GLU A 136 -2.25 -18.66 -16.84
CA GLU A 136 -3.52 -19.31 -17.16
C GLU A 136 -3.56 -20.75 -16.65
N LYS A 137 -2.47 -21.50 -16.85
CA LYS A 137 -2.38 -22.87 -16.34
C LYS A 137 -2.48 -22.95 -14.82
N LEU A 138 -1.83 -22.03 -14.09
CA LEU A 138 -1.99 -21.98 -12.63
C LEU A 138 -3.42 -21.62 -12.24
N CYS A 139 -4.09 -20.73 -12.97
CA CYS A 139 -5.50 -20.41 -12.78
C CYS A 139 -6.41 -21.65 -12.95
N ASP A 140 -6.11 -22.52 -13.91
CA ASP A 140 -6.87 -23.75 -14.15
C ASP A 140 -6.64 -24.78 -13.04
N LEU A 141 -5.41 -24.90 -12.53
CA LEU A 141 -5.07 -25.80 -11.43
C LEU A 141 -5.60 -25.33 -10.07
N ALA A 142 -5.83 -24.04 -9.91
CA ALA A 142 -6.29 -23.42 -8.66
C ALA A 142 -7.80 -23.18 -8.69
N ASN A 143 -8.60 -24.26 -8.80
CA ASN A 143 -10.04 -24.18 -8.68
C ASN A 143 -10.43 -23.67 -7.29
N ASP A 144 -11.09 -22.52 -7.23
CA ASP A 144 -11.37 -21.82 -5.98
C ASP A 144 -12.27 -22.62 -5.03
N TRP A 145 -13.27 -23.36 -5.55
CA TRP A 145 -14.12 -24.20 -4.73
C TRP A 145 -13.35 -25.40 -4.14
N GLU A 146 -12.62 -26.13 -4.96
CA GLU A 146 -11.83 -27.28 -4.51
C GLU A 146 -10.73 -26.86 -3.55
N THR A 147 -10.02 -25.77 -3.88
CA THR A 147 -9.01 -25.16 -3.01
C THR A 147 -9.59 -24.82 -1.63
N THR A 148 -10.80 -24.26 -1.58
CA THR A 148 -11.42 -23.81 -0.33
C THR A 148 -12.09 -24.94 0.44
N GLN A 149 -12.80 -25.83 -0.24
CA GLN A 149 -13.68 -26.81 0.43
C GLN A 149 -13.06 -28.21 0.55
N VAL A 150 -12.13 -28.58 -0.35
CA VAL A 150 -11.53 -29.91 -0.38
C VAL A 150 -10.12 -29.88 0.18
N TRP A 151 -9.24 -29.09 -0.44
CA TRP A 151 -7.83 -29.04 -0.05
C TRP A 151 -7.57 -28.15 1.16
N GLN A 152 -8.37 -27.12 1.34
CA GLN A 152 -8.13 -26.05 2.33
C GLN A 152 -6.72 -25.44 2.21
N ASP A 153 -6.17 -25.48 1.01
CA ASP A 153 -4.90 -24.98 0.54
C ASP A 153 -4.89 -25.05 -0.99
N MET A 154 -3.84 -24.57 -1.65
CA MET A 154 -3.60 -24.97 -3.03
C MET A 154 -3.38 -26.49 -3.09
N SER A 155 -3.87 -27.12 -4.17
CA SER A 155 -3.60 -28.54 -4.39
C SER A 155 -2.10 -28.82 -4.48
N PRO A 156 -1.64 -30.05 -4.18
CA PRO A 156 -0.22 -30.41 -4.37
C PRO A 156 0.28 -30.16 -5.80
N GLU A 157 -0.57 -30.38 -6.79
CA GLU A 157 -0.26 -30.12 -8.19
C GLU A 157 -0.09 -28.62 -8.47
N ALA A 158 -0.98 -27.78 -7.96
CA ALA A 158 -0.89 -26.32 -8.09
C ALA A 158 0.38 -25.76 -7.41
N TRP A 159 0.74 -26.28 -6.22
CA TRP A 159 1.99 -25.94 -5.54
C TRP A 159 3.22 -26.36 -6.34
N ALA A 160 3.24 -27.60 -6.83
CA ALA A 160 4.36 -28.10 -7.64
C ALA A 160 4.55 -27.25 -8.90
N TYR A 161 3.45 -26.95 -9.58
CA TYR A 161 3.47 -26.12 -10.77
C TYR A 161 3.92 -24.67 -10.48
N ALA A 162 3.41 -24.06 -9.44
CA ALA A 162 3.80 -22.70 -9.05
C ALA A 162 5.32 -22.59 -8.79
N LYS A 163 5.92 -23.59 -8.13
CA LYS A 163 7.36 -23.67 -7.91
C LYS A 163 8.11 -23.87 -9.22
N GLN A 164 7.74 -24.89 -9.99
CA GLN A 164 8.41 -25.26 -11.23
C GLN A 164 8.38 -24.14 -12.27
N ALA A 165 7.25 -23.44 -12.42
CA ALA A 165 7.11 -22.33 -13.36
C ALA A 165 7.80 -21.04 -12.90
N GLY A 166 8.21 -20.96 -11.61
CA GLY A 166 8.97 -19.84 -11.07
C GLY A 166 8.11 -18.68 -10.54
N PHE A 167 6.86 -18.94 -10.17
CA PHE A 167 5.97 -17.91 -9.60
C PHE A 167 6.49 -17.31 -8.29
N LEU A 168 7.27 -18.07 -7.51
CA LEU A 168 7.79 -17.58 -6.23
C LEU A 168 9.01 -16.68 -6.36
N GLY A 169 9.63 -16.65 -7.55
CA GLY A 169 10.85 -15.88 -7.84
C GLY A 169 10.68 -14.88 -8.98
N MET A 170 9.49 -14.32 -9.19
CA MET A 170 9.24 -13.38 -10.31
C MET A 170 10.14 -12.14 -10.23
N ILE A 171 10.32 -11.54 -9.06
CA ILE A 171 11.14 -10.34 -8.86
C ILE A 171 12.65 -10.64 -8.75
N ILE A 172 13.02 -11.89 -8.46
CA ILE A 172 14.42 -12.27 -8.31
C ILE A 172 15.12 -12.18 -9.67
N PRO A 173 16.28 -11.49 -9.76
CA PRO A 173 17.02 -11.36 -11.03
C PRO A 173 17.41 -12.70 -11.65
N LYS A 174 17.51 -12.72 -12.99
CA LYS A 174 17.92 -13.90 -13.76
C LYS A 174 19.29 -14.43 -13.35
N ALA A 175 20.20 -13.56 -12.88
CA ALA A 175 21.51 -13.94 -12.36
C ALA A 175 21.44 -14.92 -11.17
N TYR A 176 20.35 -14.89 -10.42
CA TYR A 176 20.06 -15.80 -9.31
C TYR A 176 19.01 -16.87 -9.66
N GLY A 177 18.72 -17.06 -10.94
CA GLY A 177 17.76 -18.07 -11.43
C GLY A 177 16.28 -17.67 -11.32
N GLY A 178 15.98 -16.42 -10.97
CA GLY A 178 14.63 -15.87 -10.99
C GLY A 178 14.20 -15.39 -12.38
N LYS A 179 13.02 -14.75 -12.46
CA LYS A 179 12.47 -14.23 -13.72
C LYS A 179 12.96 -12.82 -14.04
N GLY A 180 13.27 -12.00 -13.03
CA GLY A 180 13.64 -10.59 -13.19
C GLY A 180 12.53 -9.77 -13.85
N PHE A 181 11.28 -10.08 -13.51
CA PHE A 181 10.10 -9.41 -14.07
C PHE A 181 9.91 -8.01 -13.50
N SER A 182 9.33 -7.15 -14.33
CA SER A 182 8.93 -5.79 -13.92
C SER A 182 7.85 -5.79 -12.84
N ALA A 183 7.73 -4.69 -12.11
CA ALA A 183 6.64 -4.49 -11.17
C ALA A 183 5.27 -4.55 -11.85
N TYR A 184 5.19 -4.07 -13.09
CA TYR A 184 3.98 -4.16 -13.89
C TYR A 184 3.62 -5.60 -14.25
N ALA A 185 4.60 -6.44 -14.62
CA ALA A 185 4.36 -7.86 -14.89
C ALA A 185 3.90 -8.61 -13.63
N HIS A 186 4.57 -8.40 -12.49
CA HIS A 186 4.13 -8.93 -11.20
C HIS A 186 2.69 -8.52 -10.89
N SER A 187 2.36 -7.24 -11.08
CA SER A 187 1.01 -6.71 -10.90
C SER A 187 -0.02 -7.41 -11.79
N GLN A 188 0.30 -7.70 -13.05
CA GLN A 188 -0.59 -8.38 -13.99
C GLN A 188 -0.83 -9.84 -13.61
N VAL A 189 0.22 -10.56 -13.21
CA VAL A 189 0.12 -11.95 -12.74
C VAL A 189 -0.78 -12.04 -11.51
N VAL A 190 -0.51 -11.22 -10.48
CA VAL A 190 -1.32 -11.17 -9.24
C VAL A 190 -2.77 -10.82 -9.55
N MET A 191 -3.01 -9.83 -10.40
CA MET A 191 -4.36 -9.45 -10.82
C MET A 191 -5.08 -10.60 -11.52
N LYS A 192 -4.43 -11.33 -12.42
CA LYS A 192 -5.04 -12.46 -13.14
C LYS A 192 -5.37 -13.60 -12.18
N LEU A 193 -4.46 -13.99 -11.31
CA LEU A 193 -4.71 -15.01 -10.28
C LEU A 193 -5.91 -14.64 -9.38
N ALA A 194 -6.02 -13.37 -8.99
CA ALA A 194 -7.10 -12.88 -8.14
C ALA A 194 -8.48 -12.97 -8.79
N THR A 195 -8.58 -13.09 -10.09
CA THR A 195 -9.86 -13.38 -10.78
C THR A 195 -10.31 -14.83 -10.61
N ARG A 196 -9.45 -15.71 -10.08
CA ARG A 196 -9.71 -17.16 -9.98
C ARG A 196 -9.67 -17.69 -8.56
N CYS A 197 -8.56 -17.46 -7.84
CA CYS A 197 -8.34 -18.09 -6.54
C CYS A 197 -7.50 -17.18 -5.63
N SER A 198 -8.06 -16.81 -4.47
CA SER A 198 -7.36 -15.96 -3.52
C SER A 198 -6.17 -16.67 -2.85
N ALA A 199 -6.25 -17.98 -2.62
CA ALA A 199 -5.15 -18.73 -2.02
C ALA A 199 -3.92 -18.73 -2.93
N ALA A 200 -4.10 -18.99 -4.23
CA ALA A 200 -3.02 -18.91 -5.21
C ALA A 200 -2.46 -17.48 -5.32
N THR A 201 -3.35 -16.48 -5.32
CA THR A 201 -2.96 -15.07 -5.36
C THR A 201 -2.03 -14.71 -4.22
N VAL A 202 -2.42 -15.00 -2.98
CA VAL A 202 -1.64 -14.64 -1.79
C VAL A 202 -0.35 -15.45 -1.72
N SER A 203 -0.38 -16.74 -2.08
CA SER A 203 0.80 -17.61 -2.08
C SER A 203 1.88 -17.15 -3.07
N VAL A 204 1.49 -16.58 -4.21
CA VAL A 204 2.40 -16.00 -5.21
C VAL A 204 2.81 -14.58 -4.84
N MET A 205 1.88 -13.77 -4.35
CA MET A 205 2.07 -12.36 -4.06
C MET A 205 3.13 -12.14 -2.96
N VAL A 206 3.07 -12.89 -1.87
CA VAL A 206 3.90 -12.64 -0.68
C VAL A 206 5.40 -12.87 -0.93
N PRO A 207 5.88 -13.96 -1.54
CA PRO A 207 7.29 -14.12 -1.86
C PRO A 207 7.87 -12.98 -2.71
N ASN A 208 7.03 -12.40 -3.57
CA ASN A 208 7.41 -11.35 -4.52
C ASN A 208 7.18 -9.91 -4.01
N SER A 209 6.73 -9.72 -2.77
CA SER A 209 6.47 -8.37 -2.23
C SER A 209 6.88 -8.20 -0.77
N LEU A 210 6.47 -9.11 0.10
CA LEU A 210 6.70 -9.08 1.55
C LEU A 210 7.69 -10.14 2.01
N GLY A 211 8.21 -10.93 1.06
CA GLY A 211 9.21 -11.95 1.33
C GLY A 211 10.61 -11.33 1.53
N PRO A 212 11.54 -12.08 2.12
CA PRO A 212 12.90 -11.60 2.35
C PRO A 212 13.71 -11.38 1.06
N ALA A 213 13.24 -11.82 -0.12
CA ALA A 213 13.97 -11.65 -1.37
C ALA A 213 14.28 -10.17 -1.68
N GLU A 214 13.29 -9.28 -1.53
CA GLU A 214 13.47 -7.84 -1.75
C GLU A 214 14.49 -7.25 -0.75
N LEU A 215 14.39 -7.63 0.52
CA LEU A 215 15.36 -7.22 1.55
C LEU A 215 16.77 -7.71 1.24
N LEU A 216 16.91 -8.95 0.78
CA LEU A 216 18.21 -9.53 0.40
C LEU A 216 18.82 -8.82 -0.80
N LEU A 217 18.03 -8.51 -1.83
CA LEU A 217 18.51 -7.81 -3.02
C LEU A 217 19.13 -6.46 -2.68
N HIS A 218 18.50 -5.71 -1.76
CA HIS A 218 18.94 -4.38 -1.39
C HIS A 218 20.00 -4.36 -0.28
N TYR A 219 19.90 -5.26 0.70
CA TYR A 219 20.68 -5.16 1.93
C TYR A 219 21.51 -6.42 2.24
N GLY A 220 21.20 -7.56 1.63
CA GLY A 220 21.87 -8.82 1.89
C GLY A 220 23.37 -8.77 1.56
N THR A 221 24.18 -9.48 2.32
CA THR A 221 25.56 -9.75 1.93
C THR A 221 25.61 -10.63 0.69
N GLU A 222 26.71 -10.63 -0.05
CA GLU A 222 26.84 -11.49 -1.24
C GLU A 222 26.70 -12.99 -0.87
N ALA A 223 27.19 -13.38 0.29
CA ALA A 223 27.01 -14.75 0.79
C ALA A 223 25.52 -15.09 1.00
N GLN A 224 24.75 -14.18 1.61
CA GLN A 224 23.32 -14.34 1.82
C GLN A 224 22.55 -14.36 0.50
N LYS A 225 22.86 -13.45 -0.43
CA LYS A 225 22.24 -13.42 -1.77
C LYS A 225 22.48 -14.72 -2.52
N ASN A 226 23.72 -15.16 -2.60
CA ASN A 226 24.11 -16.39 -3.30
C ASN A 226 23.52 -17.65 -2.66
N HIS A 227 23.29 -17.65 -1.35
CA HIS A 227 22.68 -18.78 -0.65
C HIS A 227 21.15 -18.82 -0.83
N TYR A 228 20.46 -17.71 -0.57
CA TYR A 228 19.00 -17.70 -0.47
C TYR A 228 18.30 -17.41 -1.80
N LEU A 229 18.77 -16.44 -2.61
CA LEU A 229 18.02 -16.02 -3.80
C LEU A 229 17.79 -17.13 -4.82
N PRO A 230 18.77 -18.01 -5.14
CA PRO A 230 18.52 -19.12 -6.05
C PRO A 230 17.53 -20.16 -5.50
N ARG A 231 17.54 -20.41 -4.20
CA ARG A 231 16.63 -21.35 -3.54
C ARG A 231 15.21 -20.82 -3.46
N LEU A 232 15.05 -19.52 -3.17
CA LEU A 232 13.77 -18.82 -3.22
C LEU A 232 13.21 -18.82 -4.64
N ALA A 233 14.03 -18.55 -5.65
CA ALA A 233 13.62 -18.53 -7.05
C ALA A 233 13.07 -19.89 -7.52
N ARG A 234 13.66 -21.00 -7.08
CA ARG A 234 13.21 -22.36 -7.42
C ARG A 234 12.09 -22.87 -6.49
N GLY A 235 11.72 -22.10 -5.46
CA GLY A 235 10.74 -22.54 -4.44
C GLY A 235 11.22 -23.71 -3.57
N GLU A 236 12.54 -23.93 -3.48
CA GLU A 236 13.16 -24.81 -2.50
C GLU A 236 13.04 -24.23 -1.10
N GLU A 237 13.20 -22.91 -0.99
CA GLU A 237 12.86 -22.15 0.20
C GLU A 237 11.53 -21.42 0.00
N ILE A 238 10.64 -21.56 0.96
CA ILE A 238 9.39 -20.79 1.04
C ILE A 238 9.56 -19.76 2.14
N PRO A 239 9.53 -18.46 1.79
CA PRO A 239 9.77 -17.41 2.77
C PRO A 239 8.48 -17.01 3.48
N CYS A 240 8.63 -16.58 4.74
CA CYS A 240 7.64 -15.72 5.38
C CYS A 240 8.34 -14.53 6.06
N PHE A 241 7.59 -13.47 6.38
CA PHE A 241 8.13 -12.34 7.14
C PHE A 241 7.31 -12.08 8.40
N ALA A 242 7.93 -12.28 9.56
CA ALA A 242 7.32 -12.19 10.88
C ALA A 242 7.57 -10.82 11.51
N LEU A 243 6.63 -9.90 11.30
CA LEU A 243 6.64 -8.55 11.85
C LEU A 243 5.59 -8.40 12.97
N THR A 244 4.32 -8.71 12.66
CA THR A 244 3.17 -8.44 13.53
C THR A 244 3.21 -9.27 14.81
N ASN A 245 3.03 -8.59 15.95
CA ASN A 245 2.93 -9.16 17.29
C ASN A 245 1.53 -8.92 17.87
N ALA A 246 1.18 -9.58 18.98
CA ALA A 246 -0.09 -9.38 19.68
C ALA A 246 -0.30 -7.93 20.15
N TYR A 247 0.78 -7.24 20.46
CA TYR A 247 0.80 -5.88 21.02
C TYR A 247 1.21 -4.82 19.99
N ALA A 248 1.67 -5.23 18.82
CA ALA A 248 2.19 -4.35 17.78
C ALA A 248 1.66 -4.78 16.40
N GLY A 249 0.55 -4.18 15.99
CA GLY A 249 -0.06 -4.32 14.67
C GLY A 249 0.19 -3.07 13.81
N SER A 250 -0.69 -2.08 13.91
CA SER A 250 -0.51 -0.78 13.21
C SER A 250 0.73 -0.03 13.71
N ASP A 251 1.01 -0.08 15.00
CA ASP A 251 2.26 0.40 15.59
C ASP A 251 3.34 -0.68 15.48
N ALA A 252 3.79 -0.96 14.26
CA ALA A 252 4.75 -2.01 13.98
C ALA A 252 6.15 -1.73 14.54
N ALA A 253 6.47 -0.47 14.85
CA ALA A 253 7.73 -0.09 15.48
C ALA A 253 7.80 -0.45 16.97
N ALA A 254 6.66 -0.64 17.62
CA ALA A 254 6.56 -0.96 19.04
C ALA A 254 6.61 -2.48 19.34
N ILE A 255 7.15 -3.30 18.44
CA ILE A 255 7.27 -4.75 18.67
C ILE A 255 8.02 -5.02 19.98
N PRO A 256 7.47 -5.88 20.86
CA PRO A 256 8.10 -6.22 22.13
C PRO A 256 9.15 -7.34 22.01
N ASP A 257 9.25 -7.96 20.85
CA ASP A 257 10.18 -9.06 20.61
C ASP A 257 11.62 -8.58 20.74
N VAL A 258 12.47 -9.30 21.49
CA VAL A 258 13.80 -8.85 21.86
C VAL A 258 14.86 -9.88 21.47
N GLY A 259 15.97 -9.40 20.94
CA GLY A 259 17.21 -10.16 20.76
C GLY A 259 18.35 -9.54 21.57
N VAL A 260 18.87 -10.29 22.53
CA VAL A 260 20.01 -9.87 23.35
C VAL A 260 21.29 -10.34 22.70
N VAL A 261 22.21 -9.43 22.44
CA VAL A 261 23.54 -9.73 21.89
C VAL A 261 24.32 -10.57 22.90
N CYS A 262 24.88 -11.66 22.44
CA CYS A 262 25.67 -12.57 23.27
C CYS A 262 26.61 -13.43 22.43
N ARG A 263 27.52 -14.16 23.11
CA ARG A 263 28.24 -15.28 22.52
C ARG A 263 27.49 -16.58 22.78
N GLY A 264 27.48 -17.47 21.79
CA GLY A 264 26.82 -18.78 21.89
C GLY A 264 27.47 -19.79 20.95
N MET A 265 27.12 -21.05 21.14
CA MET A 265 27.63 -22.14 20.29
C MET A 265 26.80 -22.29 19.04
N HIS A 266 27.42 -22.23 17.87
CA HIS A 266 26.82 -22.52 16.58
C HIS A 266 27.78 -23.39 15.76
N GLU A 267 27.29 -24.53 15.28
CA GLU A 267 28.11 -25.51 14.52
C GLU A 267 29.45 -25.88 15.22
N GLY A 268 29.41 -26.01 16.53
CA GLY A 268 30.58 -26.38 17.33
C GLY A 268 31.61 -25.27 17.59
N ARG A 269 31.28 -24.03 17.25
CA ARG A 269 32.14 -22.83 17.45
C ARG A 269 31.43 -21.78 18.29
N GLU A 270 32.18 -21.11 19.15
CA GLU A 270 31.68 -19.93 19.84
C GLU A 270 31.54 -18.79 18.83
N THR A 271 30.34 -18.27 18.70
CA THR A 271 29.96 -17.29 17.68
C THR A 271 29.23 -16.12 18.34
N LEU A 272 29.49 -14.89 17.88
CA LEU A 272 28.69 -13.74 18.25
C LEU A 272 27.30 -13.86 17.60
N GLY A 273 26.26 -13.52 18.34
CA GLY A 273 24.89 -13.65 17.86
C GLY A 273 23.90 -13.01 18.81
N PHE A 274 22.68 -13.48 18.74
CA PHE A 274 21.56 -13.02 19.56
C PHE A 274 20.87 -14.20 20.23
N ARG A 275 20.41 -14.01 21.47
CA ARG A 275 19.33 -14.81 22.04
C ARG A 275 18.02 -14.08 21.84
N VAL A 276 17.14 -14.66 21.02
CA VAL A 276 15.93 -14.00 20.57
C VAL A 276 14.69 -14.65 21.17
N THR A 277 13.82 -13.81 21.74
CA THR A 277 12.49 -14.21 22.20
C THR A 277 11.44 -13.43 21.42
N TRP A 278 10.51 -14.15 20.77
CA TRP A 278 9.45 -13.56 19.96
C TRP A 278 8.15 -14.34 20.02
N SER A 279 7.04 -13.66 19.71
CA SER A 279 5.72 -14.26 19.54
C SER A 279 4.95 -13.52 18.46
N LYS A 280 5.00 -14.03 17.24
CA LYS A 280 4.40 -13.42 16.05
C LYS A 280 3.08 -14.08 15.69
N ARG A 281 2.18 -13.32 15.06
CA ARG A 281 0.87 -13.82 14.60
C ARG A 281 0.49 -13.22 13.25
N TYR A 282 -0.45 -13.88 12.58
CA TYR A 282 -0.95 -13.48 11.25
C TYR A 282 0.12 -13.53 10.16
N ILE A 283 1.07 -14.43 10.28
CA ILE A 283 2.19 -14.52 9.36
C ILE A 283 1.79 -15.36 8.15
N THR A 284 1.66 -14.71 7.00
CA THR A 284 1.35 -15.36 5.74
C THR A 284 2.50 -16.24 5.31
N LEU A 285 2.18 -17.45 4.83
CA LEU A 285 3.07 -18.56 4.55
C LEU A 285 3.79 -19.14 5.78
N GLY A 286 3.65 -18.55 6.97
CA GLY A 286 4.29 -19.03 8.19
C GLY A 286 4.16 -20.54 8.44
N PRO A 287 2.97 -21.15 8.28
CA PRO A 287 2.79 -22.60 8.52
C PRO A 287 3.61 -23.52 7.61
N ILE A 288 4.01 -23.07 6.44
CA ILE A 288 4.76 -23.86 5.44
C ILE A 288 6.13 -23.27 5.11
N ALA A 289 6.49 -22.17 5.77
CA ALA A 289 7.75 -21.50 5.52
C ALA A 289 8.93 -22.39 5.90
N THR A 290 9.99 -22.34 5.11
CA THR A 290 11.28 -22.97 5.39
C THR A 290 12.28 -21.96 5.91
N VAL A 291 12.09 -20.67 5.58
CA VAL A 291 12.89 -19.55 6.07
C VAL A 291 11.99 -18.45 6.61
N LEU A 292 12.28 -18.04 7.83
CA LEU A 292 11.59 -17.00 8.58
C LEU A 292 12.42 -15.71 8.53
N GLY A 293 11.92 -14.68 7.86
CA GLY A 293 12.36 -13.30 8.08
C GLY A 293 11.76 -12.80 9.39
N LEU A 294 12.57 -12.48 10.38
CA LEU A 294 12.12 -12.05 11.70
C LEU A 294 12.57 -10.63 12.00
N ALA A 295 11.63 -9.76 12.40
CA ALA A 295 11.93 -8.47 12.98
C ALA A 295 11.85 -8.54 14.52
N PHE A 296 12.91 -8.04 15.19
CA PHE A 296 13.00 -7.96 16.65
C PHE A 296 13.82 -6.74 17.07
N ARG A 297 13.72 -6.32 18.32
CA ARG A 297 14.53 -5.23 18.89
C ARG A 297 15.84 -5.79 19.41
N ALA A 298 16.95 -5.34 18.85
CA ALA A 298 18.28 -5.68 19.35
C ALA A 298 18.61 -4.86 20.60
N VAL A 299 19.19 -5.50 21.60
CA VAL A 299 19.78 -4.90 22.79
C VAL A 299 21.17 -5.48 23.04
N ASP A 300 22.12 -4.63 23.38
CA ASP A 300 23.53 -5.01 23.60
C ASP A 300 24.00 -4.52 24.98
N PRO A 301 23.54 -5.15 26.06
CA PRO A 301 23.87 -4.71 27.42
C PRO A 301 25.38 -4.71 27.71
N ASP A 302 26.10 -5.66 27.12
CA ASP A 302 27.52 -5.88 27.35
C ASP A 302 28.43 -5.08 26.39
N GLY A 303 27.85 -4.40 25.38
CA GLY A 303 28.61 -3.59 24.42
C GLY A 303 29.46 -4.43 23.45
N LEU A 304 29.02 -5.64 23.11
CA LEU A 304 29.75 -6.54 22.20
C LEU A 304 29.76 -6.06 20.75
N LEU A 305 28.82 -5.17 20.37
CA LEU A 305 28.74 -4.54 19.07
C LEU A 305 29.27 -3.10 19.06
N GLY A 306 29.46 -2.49 20.25
CA GLY A 306 29.92 -1.12 20.40
C GLY A 306 29.23 -0.36 21.53
N ALA A 307 29.22 0.99 21.42
CA ALA A 307 28.70 1.84 22.49
C ALA A 307 27.16 1.91 22.58
N ASP A 308 26.45 1.60 21.50
CA ASP A 308 24.98 1.65 21.47
C ASP A 308 24.37 0.42 22.14
N LYS A 309 23.79 0.64 23.31
CA LYS A 309 23.16 -0.40 24.12
C LYS A 309 21.78 -0.86 23.59
N ALA A 310 21.18 -0.11 22.70
CA ALA A 310 19.86 -0.38 22.13
C ALA A 310 19.81 -0.03 20.63
N PRO A 311 20.51 -0.79 19.78
CA PRO A 311 20.63 -0.47 18.36
C PRO A 311 19.31 -0.31 17.63
N GLY A 312 18.24 -1.00 18.07
CA GLY A 312 16.91 -0.87 17.51
C GLY A 312 16.42 -2.10 16.75
N ILE A 313 15.43 -1.90 15.88
CA ILE A 313 14.80 -2.99 15.13
C ILE A 313 15.83 -3.59 14.15
N THR A 314 15.95 -4.90 14.22
CA THR A 314 16.89 -5.72 13.42
C THR A 314 16.10 -6.79 12.69
N CYS A 315 16.50 -7.12 11.46
CA CYS A 315 15.89 -8.17 10.66
C CYS A 315 16.89 -9.32 10.46
N ALA A 316 16.46 -10.56 10.71
CA ALA A 316 17.29 -11.75 10.51
C ALA A 316 16.54 -12.83 9.72
N LEU A 317 17.28 -13.71 9.06
CA LEU A 317 16.77 -14.90 8.37
C LEU A 317 17.04 -16.12 9.24
N ILE A 318 15.98 -16.82 9.65
CA ILE A 318 16.05 -17.98 10.54
C ILE A 318 15.44 -19.17 9.81
N PRO A 319 16.17 -20.28 9.60
CA PRO A 319 15.58 -21.53 9.13
C PRO A 319 14.49 -21.99 10.10
N THR A 320 13.31 -22.35 9.58
CA THR A 320 12.19 -22.71 10.47
C THR A 320 12.38 -24.00 11.23
N HIS A 321 13.30 -24.86 10.76
CA HIS A 321 13.72 -26.08 11.47
C HIS A 321 14.79 -25.84 12.54
N HIS A 322 15.23 -24.57 12.73
CA HIS A 322 16.24 -24.26 13.75
C HIS A 322 15.69 -24.54 15.16
N PRO A 323 16.51 -25.16 16.05
CA PRO A 323 16.09 -25.50 17.40
C PRO A 323 15.48 -24.33 18.16
N GLY A 324 14.31 -24.54 18.74
CA GLY A 324 13.57 -23.51 19.49
C GLY A 324 12.59 -22.68 18.66
N VAL A 325 12.57 -22.80 17.32
CA VAL A 325 11.53 -22.20 16.47
C VAL A 325 10.26 -23.03 16.54
N ASN A 326 9.15 -22.41 16.89
CA ASN A 326 7.84 -23.06 16.96
C ASN A 326 6.90 -22.46 15.94
N ILE A 327 6.36 -23.31 15.07
CA ILE A 327 5.27 -22.97 14.15
C ILE A 327 3.96 -23.37 14.81
N GLY A 328 3.10 -22.37 15.03
CA GLY A 328 1.85 -22.58 15.74
C GLY A 328 0.68 -22.96 14.83
N ARG A 329 -0.51 -23.01 15.44
CA ARG A 329 -1.74 -23.40 14.77
C ARG A 329 -2.12 -22.41 13.67
N ARG A 330 -2.46 -22.91 12.49
CA ARG A 330 -2.91 -22.14 11.34
C ARG A 330 -4.14 -21.26 11.67
N HIS A 331 -4.14 -20.03 11.15
CA HIS A 331 -5.30 -19.15 11.16
C HIS A 331 -6.19 -19.37 9.93
N TRP A 332 -7.46 -18.97 10.05
CA TRP A 332 -8.46 -19.02 8.99
C TRP A 332 -9.04 -17.62 8.74
N PRO A 333 -8.35 -16.73 8.00
CA PRO A 333 -8.80 -15.37 7.78
C PRO A 333 -10.08 -15.34 6.93
N LEU A 334 -11.24 -15.19 7.55
CA LEU A 334 -12.57 -15.12 6.87
C LEU A 334 -12.76 -16.25 5.83
N ASN A 335 -12.48 -17.49 6.21
CA ASN A 335 -12.52 -18.67 5.34
C ASN A 335 -11.57 -18.61 4.11
N ALA A 336 -10.64 -17.66 4.05
CA ALA A 336 -9.55 -17.74 3.09
C ALA A 336 -8.57 -18.83 3.50
N VAL A 337 -8.16 -19.63 2.54
CA VAL A 337 -7.38 -20.85 2.78
C VAL A 337 -5.90 -20.70 2.38
N PHE A 338 -5.41 -19.49 2.15
CA PHE A 338 -3.98 -19.28 2.06
C PHE A 338 -3.31 -19.53 3.42
N GLN A 339 -2.09 -20.03 3.38
CA GLN A 339 -1.34 -20.36 4.57
C GLN A 339 -1.06 -19.11 5.41
N ASN A 340 -1.51 -19.11 6.66
CA ASN A 340 -1.33 -18.02 7.60
C ASN A 340 -1.31 -18.57 9.03
N GLY A 341 -0.38 -18.13 9.86
CA GLY A 341 -0.31 -18.65 11.23
C GLY A 341 0.69 -17.91 12.10
N PRO A 342 0.75 -18.23 13.40
CA PRO A 342 1.71 -17.68 14.34
C PRO A 342 3.02 -18.45 14.27
N ASN A 343 4.09 -17.80 14.73
CA ASN A 343 5.35 -18.45 15.09
C ASN A 343 5.96 -17.81 16.33
N SER A 344 6.76 -18.57 17.04
CA SER A 344 7.40 -18.11 18.27
C SER A 344 8.74 -18.78 18.50
N GLY A 345 9.53 -18.18 19.37
CA GLY A 345 10.76 -18.73 19.92
C GLY A 345 11.01 -18.12 21.28
N ASN A 346 11.63 -18.89 22.16
CA ASN A 346 12.01 -18.44 23.49
C ASN A 346 13.49 -18.69 23.70
N ASP A 347 14.26 -17.63 23.91
CA ASP A 347 15.71 -17.69 24.14
C ASP A 347 16.49 -18.44 23.05
N VAL A 348 16.09 -18.27 21.78
CA VAL A 348 16.67 -18.97 20.63
C VAL A 348 17.96 -18.27 20.22
N PHE A 349 19.09 -19.02 20.23
CA PHE A 349 20.36 -18.48 19.75
C PHE A 349 20.40 -18.44 18.22
N ILE A 350 20.71 -17.28 17.63
CA ILE A 350 20.97 -17.11 16.20
C ILE A 350 22.33 -16.42 16.00
N PRO A 351 23.17 -16.87 15.06
CA PRO A 351 24.44 -16.21 14.76
C PRO A 351 24.20 -14.85 14.11
N ILE A 352 25.14 -13.92 14.31
CA ILE A 352 25.03 -12.55 13.80
C ILE A 352 25.01 -12.49 12.27
N ASP A 353 25.61 -13.46 11.60
CA ASP A 353 25.62 -13.58 10.14
C ASP A 353 24.23 -13.88 9.54
N TRP A 354 23.26 -14.25 10.38
CA TRP A 354 21.87 -14.41 9.96
C TRP A 354 21.09 -13.07 9.93
N VAL A 355 21.65 -12.01 10.52
CA VAL A 355 21.12 -10.65 10.32
C VAL A 355 21.24 -10.29 8.85
N ILE A 356 20.18 -9.79 8.25
CA ILE A 356 20.19 -9.34 6.84
C ILE A 356 21.21 -8.23 6.69
N GLY A 357 22.24 -8.44 5.87
CA GLY A 357 23.37 -7.54 5.70
C GLY A 357 24.44 -7.64 6.78
N GLY A 358 24.34 -8.63 7.69
CA GLY A 358 25.33 -8.91 8.72
C GLY A 358 25.37 -7.89 9.86
N GLN A 359 26.45 -7.92 10.64
CA GLN A 359 26.60 -7.09 11.84
C GLN A 359 26.42 -5.59 11.59
N ALA A 360 26.88 -5.08 10.45
CA ALA A 360 26.77 -3.65 10.11
C ALA A 360 25.33 -3.13 9.97
N GLN A 361 24.37 -4.04 9.82
CA GLN A 361 22.96 -3.71 9.63
C GLN A 361 22.10 -3.95 10.88
N VAL A 362 22.72 -4.29 12.00
CA VAL A 362 22.02 -4.36 13.30
C VAL A 362 21.44 -2.98 13.64
N GLY A 363 20.17 -2.95 14.04
CA GLY A 363 19.43 -1.72 14.35
C GLY A 363 18.85 -0.97 13.13
N ARG A 364 19.14 -1.41 11.90
CA ARG A 364 18.66 -0.74 10.68
C ARG A 364 17.45 -1.40 10.03
N GLY A 365 16.88 -2.40 10.69
CA GLY A 365 15.76 -3.19 10.16
C GLY A 365 14.50 -2.39 9.91
N TRP A 366 14.21 -1.34 10.70
CA TRP A 366 13.05 -0.50 10.47
C TRP A 366 13.10 0.23 9.12
N ARG A 367 14.23 0.86 8.82
CA ARG A 367 14.45 1.53 7.53
C ARG A 367 14.33 0.54 6.37
N MET A 368 14.96 -0.63 6.47
CA MET A 368 14.85 -1.69 5.46
C MET A 368 13.40 -2.07 5.17
N LEU A 369 12.61 -2.27 6.23
CA LEU A 369 11.19 -2.60 6.11
C LEU A 369 10.39 -1.48 5.43
N MET A 370 10.60 -0.24 5.82
CA MET A 370 9.86 0.88 5.23
C MET A 370 10.15 1.04 3.73
N GLU A 371 11.40 0.90 3.31
CA GLU A 371 11.79 0.98 1.90
C GLU A 371 11.19 -0.16 1.07
N CYS A 372 11.29 -1.41 1.52
CA CYS A 372 10.83 -2.58 0.77
C CYS A 372 9.30 -2.76 0.83
N LEU A 373 8.67 -2.49 1.99
CA LEU A 373 7.21 -2.62 2.12
C LEU A 373 6.44 -1.58 1.28
N ALA A 374 7.03 -0.41 1.02
CA ALA A 374 6.40 0.59 0.16
C ALA A 374 6.23 0.09 -1.29
N ALA A 375 7.25 -0.57 -1.85
CA ALA A 375 7.19 -1.17 -3.18
C ALA A 375 6.16 -2.32 -3.23
N GLY A 376 6.19 -3.24 -2.27
CA GLY A 376 5.21 -4.33 -2.17
C GLY A 376 3.77 -3.83 -2.08
N ARG A 377 3.51 -2.83 -1.24
CA ARG A 377 2.19 -2.20 -1.08
C ARG A 377 1.70 -1.54 -2.37
N ALA A 378 2.60 -0.97 -3.18
CA ALA A 378 2.26 -0.35 -4.47
C ALA A 378 1.71 -1.36 -5.48
N ILE A 379 2.09 -2.64 -5.37
CA ILE A 379 1.83 -3.67 -6.37
C ILE A 379 0.75 -4.64 -5.89
N SER A 380 0.96 -5.30 -4.74
CA SER A 380 0.25 -6.51 -4.32
C SER A 380 -1.24 -6.30 -4.07
N LEU A 381 -1.59 -5.42 -3.14
CA LEU A 381 -2.99 -5.20 -2.77
C LEU A 381 -3.79 -4.47 -3.85
N PRO A 382 -3.27 -3.45 -4.56
CA PRO A 382 -3.97 -2.88 -5.69
C PRO A 382 -4.26 -3.94 -6.77
N SER A 383 -3.31 -4.84 -7.06
CA SER A 383 -3.47 -5.86 -8.08
C SER A 383 -4.51 -6.91 -7.73
N SER A 384 -4.44 -7.48 -6.53
CA SER A 384 -5.38 -8.50 -6.07
C SER A 384 -6.82 -7.98 -6.00
N ASN A 385 -7.01 -6.74 -5.52
CA ASN A 385 -8.34 -6.15 -5.41
C ASN A 385 -8.92 -5.70 -6.76
N VAL A 386 -8.08 -5.24 -7.69
CA VAL A 386 -8.52 -5.01 -9.09
C VAL A 386 -8.91 -6.33 -9.75
N GLY A 387 -8.21 -7.43 -9.52
CA GLY A 387 -8.58 -8.76 -10.00
C GLY A 387 -9.97 -9.18 -9.51
N LEU A 388 -10.23 -9.08 -8.20
CA LEU A 388 -11.54 -9.35 -7.62
C LEU A 388 -12.64 -8.47 -8.23
N ALA A 389 -12.39 -7.17 -8.37
CA ALA A 389 -13.34 -6.24 -8.98
C ALA A 389 -13.60 -6.57 -10.47
N LYS A 390 -12.58 -6.97 -11.24
CA LYS A 390 -12.74 -7.42 -12.63
C LYS A 390 -13.65 -8.64 -12.74
N LEU A 391 -13.44 -9.64 -11.87
CA LEU A 391 -14.31 -10.80 -11.79
C LEU A 391 -15.76 -10.38 -11.49
N ALA A 392 -15.96 -9.56 -10.47
CA ALA A 392 -17.28 -9.12 -10.03
C ALA A 392 -17.99 -8.34 -11.15
N VAL A 393 -17.35 -7.33 -11.74
CA VAL A 393 -17.95 -6.51 -12.81
C VAL A 393 -18.32 -7.36 -14.02
N ARG A 394 -17.40 -8.21 -14.49
CA ARG A 394 -17.63 -9.05 -15.68
C ARG A 394 -18.74 -10.06 -15.46
N ALA A 395 -18.66 -10.81 -14.36
CA ALA A 395 -19.61 -11.88 -14.11
C ALA A 395 -21.01 -11.35 -13.75
N THR A 396 -21.09 -10.26 -12.97
CA THR A 396 -22.36 -9.62 -12.61
C THR A 396 -23.00 -8.94 -13.83
N GLY A 397 -22.20 -8.28 -14.68
CA GLY A 397 -22.70 -7.71 -15.93
C GLY A 397 -23.29 -8.78 -16.86
N ALA A 398 -22.60 -9.91 -17.04
CA ALA A 398 -23.10 -11.04 -17.82
C ALA A 398 -24.37 -11.63 -17.18
N TYR A 399 -24.41 -11.80 -15.87
CA TYR A 399 -25.58 -12.26 -15.14
C TYR A 399 -26.78 -11.32 -15.36
N ALA A 400 -26.59 -10.01 -15.23
CA ALA A 400 -27.63 -9.02 -15.43
C ALA A 400 -28.18 -9.00 -16.87
N ALA A 401 -27.38 -9.36 -17.86
CA ALA A 401 -27.78 -9.46 -19.25
C ALA A 401 -28.68 -10.68 -19.52
N VAL A 402 -28.45 -11.81 -18.82
CA VAL A 402 -29.19 -13.06 -19.07
C VAL A 402 -30.30 -13.34 -18.06
N ARG A 403 -30.16 -12.90 -16.80
CA ARG A 403 -31.16 -13.08 -15.76
C ARG A 403 -32.41 -12.25 -16.07
N ARG A 404 -33.57 -12.90 -16.10
CA ARG A 404 -34.84 -12.21 -16.35
C ARG A 404 -35.71 -12.17 -15.10
N GLN A 405 -36.31 -11.03 -14.84
CA GLN A 405 -37.43 -10.85 -13.91
C GLN A 405 -38.44 -9.91 -14.58
N PHE A 406 -39.71 -10.03 -14.25
CA PHE A 406 -40.79 -9.28 -14.92
C PHE A 406 -40.69 -9.37 -16.46
N ARG A 407 -40.32 -10.56 -16.97
CA ARG A 407 -40.13 -10.87 -18.41
C ARG A 407 -39.00 -10.10 -19.10
N THR A 408 -38.19 -9.34 -18.37
CA THR A 408 -37.13 -8.46 -18.89
C THR A 408 -35.77 -8.86 -18.28
N PRO A 409 -34.64 -8.79 -19.03
CA PRO A 409 -33.32 -8.88 -18.42
C PRO A 409 -33.16 -7.84 -17.33
N ILE A 410 -32.65 -8.25 -16.16
CA ILE A 410 -32.56 -7.33 -15.01
C ILE A 410 -31.64 -6.13 -15.28
N GLY A 411 -30.62 -6.29 -16.13
CA GLY A 411 -29.73 -5.22 -16.56
C GLY A 411 -30.41 -4.06 -17.34
N LYS A 412 -31.71 -4.18 -17.65
CA LYS A 412 -32.49 -3.10 -18.24
C LYS A 412 -33.21 -2.24 -17.21
N PHE A 413 -33.22 -2.63 -15.95
CA PHE A 413 -33.77 -1.79 -14.88
C PHE A 413 -32.78 -0.71 -14.47
N GLU A 414 -33.25 0.54 -14.34
CA GLU A 414 -32.43 1.70 -14.05
C GLU A 414 -31.62 1.54 -12.76
N GLY A 415 -32.20 1.00 -11.68
CA GLY A 415 -31.47 0.74 -10.44
C GLY A 415 -30.33 -0.27 -10.59
N ILE A 416 -30.46 -1.25 -11.49
CA ILE A 416 -29.38 -2.19 -11.82
C ILE A 416 -28.31 -1.50 -12.67
N GLN A 417 -28.71 -0.65 -13.63
CA GLN A 417 -27.78 0.10 -14.48
C GLN A 417 -26.95 1.10 -13.68
N GLU A 418 -27.56 1.75 -12.68
CA GLU A 418 -26.84 2.65 -11.75
C GLU A 418 -25.74 1.90 -11.01
N ALA A 419 -26.06 0.75 -10.40
CA ALA A 419 -25.07 -0.05 -9.70
C ALA A 419 -23.96 -0.58 -10.63
N LEU A 420 -24.30 -1.10 -11.82
CA LEU A 420 -23.34 -1.53 -12.83
C LEU A 420 -22.45 -0.37 -13.32
N GLY A 421 -23.01 0.83 -13.49
CA GLY A 421 -22.27 2.04 -13.85
C GLY A 421 -21.26 2.43 -12.76
N ARG A 422 -21.68 2.39 -11.50
CA ARG A 422 -20.81 2.66 -10.34
C ARG A 422 -19.69 1.62 -10.23
N MET A 423 -20.00 0.33 -10.39
CA MET A 423 -19.02 -0.75 -10.41
C MET A 423 -17.99 -0.56 -11.53
N GLY A 424 -18.44 -0.26 -12.75
CA GLY A 424 -17.56 -0.02 -13.90
C GLY A 424 -16.66 1.19 -13.71
N GLY A 425 -17.19 2.30 -13.22
CA GLY A 425 -16.43 3.52 -12.92
C GLY A 425 -15.38 3.30 -11.84
N ASN A 426 -15.76 2.60 -10.74
CA ASN A 426 -14.81 2.23 -9.68
C ASN A 426 -13.69 1.34 -10.22
N LEU A 427 -14.02 0.31 -10.99
CA LEU A 427 -13.02 -0.59 -11.58
C LEU A 427 -12.04 0.17 -12.49
N TYR A 428 -12.52 1.08 -13.32
CA TYR A 428 -11.67 1.89 -14.19
C TYR A 428 -10.65 2.72 -13.39
N MET A 429 -11.13 3.43 -12.35
CA MET A 429 -10.24 4.19 -11.46
C MET A 429 -9.23 3.31 -10.72
N MET A 430 -9.68 2.17 -10.20
CA MET A 430 -8.82 1.21 -9.49
C MET A 430 -7.71 0.68 -10.40
N ASP A 431 -8.03 0.29 -11.65
CA ASP A 431 -7.03 -0.24 -12.58
C ASP A 431 -6.04 0.85 -13.03
N ALA A 432 -6.50 2.09 -13.22
CA ALA A 432 -5.64 3.23 -13.51
C ALA A 432 -4.65 3.50 -12.37
N ALA A 433 -5.12 3.53 -11.12
CA ALA A 433 -4.28 3.71 -9.93
C ALA A 433 -3.25 2.59 -9.78
N ARG A 434 -3.66 1.32 -9.96
CA ARG A 434 -2.78 0.15 -9.93
C ARG A 434 -1.67 0.25 -10.99
N ARG A 435 -2.02 0.61 -12.22
CA ARG A 435 -1.05 0.74 -13.32
C ARG A 435 -0.06 1.85 -13.05
N LEU A 436 -0.53 2.98 -12.54
CA LEU A 436 0.32 4.12 -12.20
C LEU A 436 1.29 3.77 -11.05
N SER A 437 0.81 3.07 -10.01
CA SER A 437 1.65 2.62 -8.90
C SER A 437 2.75 1.65 -9.34
N ALA A 438 2.41 0.68 -10.19
CA ALA A 438 3.38 -0.27 -10.73
C ALA A 438 4.41 0.43 -11.62
N LEU A 439 3.96 1.38 -12.46
CA LEU A 439 4.85 2.19 -13.30
C LEU A 439 5.85 3.00 -12.47
N ALA A 440 5.41 3.61 -11.35
CA ALA A 440 6.32 4.35 -10.49
C ALA A 440 7.47 3.47 -9.99
N VAL A 441 7.17 2.23 -9.59
CA VAL A 441 8.20 1.26 -9.16
C VAL A 441 9.13 0.88 -10.33
N ASP A 442 8.60 0.64 -11.52
CA ASP A 442 9.41 0.31 -12.72
C ASP A 442 10.31 1.49 -13.16
N LEU A 443 9.95 2.72 -12.83
CA LEU A 443 10.77 3.90 -13.03
C LEU A 443 11.84 4.11 -11.93
N GLY A 444 11.94 3.20 -10.96
CA GLY A 444 12.88 3.26 -9.85
C GLY A 444 12.43 4.12 -8.67
N GLU A 445 11.18 4.55 -8.66
CA GLU A 445 10.62 5.30 -7.53
C GLU A 445 10.28 4.39 -6.36
N LYS A 446 10.36 4.93 -5.15
CA LYS A 446 9.90 4.29 -3.91
C LYS A 446 8.62 5.00 -3.43
N PRO A 447 7.45 4.71 -4.05
CA PRO A 447 6.25 5.52 -3.94
C PRO A 447 5.52 5.29 -2.60
N SER A 448 6.06 5.76 -1.48
CA SER A 448 5.50 5.55 -0.15
C SER A 448 4.10 6.17 0.00
N VAL A 449 3.89 7.39 -0.50
CA VAL A 449 2.60 8.10 -0.44
C VAL A 449 1.62 7.54 -1.47
N ILE A 450 2.03 7.42 -2.74
CA ILE A 450 1.17 6.84 -3.80
C ILE A 450 0.73 5.42 -3.45
N SER A 451 1.63 4.59 -2.91
CA SER A 451 1.29 3.23 -2.50
C SER A 451 0.21 3.21 -1.42
N ALA A 452 0.28 4.13 -0.46
CA ALA A 452 -0.72 4.28 0.58
C ALA A 452 -2.07 4.74 0.02
N ILE A 453 -2.08 5.73 -0.88
CA ILE A 453 -3.27 6.22 -1.58
C ILE A 453 -3.92 5.09 -2.39
N ALA A 454 -3.13 4.41 -3.21
CA ALA A 454 -3.61 3.31 -4.05
C ALA A 454 -4.16 2.17 -3.20
N LYS A 455 -3.43 1.74 -2.16
CA LYS A 455 -3.88 0.68 -1.25
C LYS A 455 -5.22 1.03 -0.61
N TYR A 456 -5.35 2.22 -0.02
CA TYR A 456 -6.57 2.65 0.64
C TYR A 456 -7.75 2.70 -0.33
N HIS A 457 -7.63 3.45 -1.42
CA HIS A 457 -8.74 3.67 -2.34
C HIS A 457 -9.13 2.41 -3.13
N VAL A 458 -8.15 1.60 -3.55
CA VAL A 458 -8.46 0.38 -4.31
C VAL A 458 -9.14 -0.66 -3.42
N THR A 459 -8.70 -0.83 -2.19
CA THR A 459 -9.31 -1.83 -1.29
C THR A 459 -10.71 -1.42 -0.80
N GLU A 460 -10.95 -0.13 -0.52
CA GLU A 460 -12.30 0.35 -0.17
C GLU A 460 -13.26 0.25 -1.36
N ARG A 461 -12.83 0.69 -2.56
CA ARG A 461 -13.66 0.57 -3.77
C ARG A 461 -13.93 -0.87 -4.18
N ALA A 462 -13.00 -1.81 -3.89
CA ALA A 462 -13.26 -3.24 -4.10
C ALA A 462 -14.42 -3.73 -3.23
N ARG A 463 -14.53 -3.25 -1.98
CA ARG A 463 -15.68 -3.57 -1.11
C ARG A 463 -16.97 -3.05 -1.70
N ASP A 464 -16.99 -1.80 -2.19
CA ASP A 464 -18.17 -1.22 -2.83
C ASP A 464 -18.59 -2.02 -4.05
N VAL A 465 -17.63 -2.36 -4.93
CA VAL A 465 -17.90 -3.17 -6.14
C VAL A 465 -18.46 -4.55 -5.79
N ILE A 466 -17.91 -5.21 -4.77
CA ILE A 466 -18.39 -6.53 -4.36
C ILE A 466 -19.78 -6.43 -3.70
N ASN A 467 -20.07 -5.40 -2.91
CA ASN A 467 -21.39 -5.17 -2.33
C ASN A 467 -22.44 -4.94 -3.44
N ASP A 468 -22.17 -4.04 -4.39
CA ASP A 468 -23.06 -3.83 -5.54
C ASP A 468 -23.29 -5.12 -6.34
N ALA A 469 -22.26 -5.94 -6.52
CA ALA A 469 -22.38 -7.23 -7.21
C ALA A 469 -23.27 -8.21 -6.43
N MET A 470 -23.13 -8.27 -5.11
CA MET A 470 -24.00 -9.10 -4.26
C MET A 470 -25.46 -8.68 -4.35
N ASP A 471 -25.74 -7.37 -4.33
CA ASP A 471 -27.10 -6.82 -4.46
C ASP A 471 -27.73 -7.21 -5.80
N ILE A 472 -26.98 -7.08 -6.90
CA ILE A 472 -27.48 -7.43 -8.25
C ILE A 472 -27.73 -8.92 -8.41
N VAL A 473 -26.82 -9.77 -7.90
CA VAL A 473 -26.92 -11.23 -8.03
C VAL A 473 -27.95 -11.83 -7.06
N GLY A 474 -28.17 -11.17 -5.92
CA GLY A 474 -29.20 -11.53 -4.94
C GLY A 474 -28.97 -12.90 -4.33
N GLY A 475 -30.04 -13.68 -4.15
CA GLY A 475 -30.00 -14.99 -3.46
C GLY A 475 -28.98 -15.97 -4.02
N LYS A 476 -28.66 -15.92 -5.30
CA LYS A 476 -27.61 -16.75 -5.90
C LYS A 476 -26.22 -16.37 -5.38
N GLY A 477 -25.98 -15.10 -5.05
CA GLY A 477 -24.74 -14.65 -4.41
C GLY A 477 -24.63 -15.10 -2.95
N ILE A 478 -25.76 -15.32 -2.28
CA ILE A 478 -25.82 -15.75 -0.87
C ILE A 478 -25.57 -17.25 -0.71
N CYS A 479 -26.17 -18.08 -1.59
CA CYS A 479 -26.05 -19.54 -1.49
C CYS A 479 -24.65 -20.00 -1.92
N MET A 480 -23.90 -20.56 -0.97
CA MET A 480 -22.59 -21.15 -1.25
C MET A 480 -22.67 -22.34 -2.18
N GLY A 481 -21.68 -22.53 -3.03
CA GLY A 481 -21.57 -23.63 -3.98
C GLY A 481 -20.47 -23.40 -5.00
N PRO A 482 -20.13 -24.42 -5.81
CA PRO A 482 -19.04 -24.34 -6.79
C PRO A 482 -19.27 -23.26 -7.87
N ASN A 483 -20.54 -22.95 -8.15
CA ASN A 483 -20.91 -21.93 -9.14
C ASN A 483 -21.13 -20.53 -8.54
N ASN A 484 -20.89 -20.33 -7.25
CA ASN A 484 -20.96 -19.02 -6.64
C ASN A 484 -19.60 -18.32 -6.72
N PHE A 485 -19.47 -17.38 -7.65
CA PHE A 485 -18.23 -16.62 -7.88
C PHE A 485 -18.06 -15.40 -6.97
N LEU A 486 -19.08 -15.02 -6.18
CA LEU A 486 -19.04 -13.80 -5.36
C LEU A 486 -18.89 -14.03 -3.86
N ALA A 487 -19.53 -15.08 -3.31
CA ALA A 487 -19.64 -15.24 -1.86
C ALA A 487 -18.26 -15.30 -1.17
N ARG A 488 -17.28 -15.99 -1.76
CA ARG A 488 -15.92 -16.05 -1.22
C ARG A 488 -15.19 -14.72 -1.33
N ALA A 489 -15.34 -14.02 -2.46
CA ALA A 489 -14.81 -12.68 -2.62
C ALA A 489 -15.40 -11.71 -1.58
N TYR A 490 -16.72 -11.76 -1.36
CA TYR A 490 -17.41 -10.97 -0.35
C TYR A 490 -16.88 -11.24 1.07
N GLN A 491 -16.67 -12.51 1.44
CA GLN A 491 -16.11 -12.88 2.73
C GLN A 491 -14.67 -12.36 2.90
N GLN A 492 -13.85 -12.41 1.85
CA GLN A 492 -12.41 -12.21 1.93
C GLN A 492 -11.96 -10.76 1.66
N VAL A 493 -12.76 -9.97 0.96
CA VAL A 493 -12.38 -8.58 0.63
C VAL A 493 -12.00 -7.73 1.85
N PRO A 494 -12.59 -7.90 3.06
CA PRO A 494 -12.17 -7.16 4.25
C PRO A 494 -10.73 -7.46 4.73
N ILE A 495 -10.12 -8.56 4.30
CA ILE A 495 -8.72 -8.86 4.65
C ILE A 495 -7.81 -7.74 4.14
N ALA A 496 -8.04 -7.28 2.92
CA ALA A 496 -7.21 -6.27 2.26
C ALA A 496 -7.22 -4.90 2.96
N ILE A 497 -8.31 -4.52 3.65
CA ILE A 497 -8.34 -3.27 4.41
C ILE A 497 -7.55 -3.34 5.72
N THR A 498 -7.21 -4.56 6.17
CA THR A 498 -6.55 -4.82 7.45
C THR A 498 -5.04 -4.96 7.30
N VAL A 499 -4.59 -5.68 6.26
CA VAL A 499 -3.17 -6.02 6.05
C VAL A 499 -2.38 -4.87 5.40
N GLU A 500 -1.05 -4.92 5.50
CA GLU A 500 -0.11 -3.93 4.96
C GLU A 500 -0.38 -2.49 5.42
N GLY A 501 -0.76 -2.36 6.68
CA GLY A 501 -1.25 -1.13 7.29
C GLY A 501 -2.77 -1.01 7.18
N ALA A 502 -3.46 -1.02 8.33
CA ALA A 502 -4.92 -0.87 8.37
C ALA A 502 -5.35 0.42 7.66
N ASN A 503 -6.46 0.38 6.91
CA ASN A 503 -6.90 1.52 6.10
C ASN A 503 -7.10 2.80 6.92
N ILE A 504 -7.58 2.70 8.16
CA ILE A 504 -7.73 3.86 9.05
C ILE A 504 -6.37 4.54 9.28
N MET A 505 -5.33 3.74 9.59
CA MET A 505 -3.97 4.27 9.77
C MET A 505 -3.38 4.78 8.44
N THR A 506 -3.52 4.03 7.35
CA THR A 506 -3.01 4.40 6.03
C THR A 506 -3.58 5.74 5.58
N ARG A 507 -4.88 5.96 5.79
CA ARG A 507 -5.53 7.26 5.52
C ARG A 507 -4.90 8.39 6.33
N CYS A 508 -4.58 8.16 7.61
CA CYS A 508 -3.91 9.17 8.44
C CYS A 508 -2.48 9.44 7.95
N LEU A 509 -1.72 8.41 7.58
CA LEU A 509 -0.37 8.56 7.03
C LEU A 509 -0.36 9.40 5.74
N ILE A 510 -1.37 9.25 4.86
CA ILE A 510 -1.51 10.08 3.67
C ILE A 510 -1.62 11.56 4.06
N ILE A 511 -2.41 11.87 5.08
CA ILE A 511 -2.60 13.25 5.57
C ILE A 511 -1.28 13.79 6.16
N PHE A 512 -0.61 13.01 7.00
CA PHE A 512 0.63 13.44 7.67
C PHE A 512 1.86 13.41 6.73
N GLY A 513 1.93 12.47 5.81
CA GLY A 513 3.06 12.38 4.88
C GLY A 513 3.10 13.51 3.83
N GLN A 514 2.12 14.40 3.85
CA GLN A 514 1.96 15.49 2.89
C GLN A 514 1.98 16.88 3.53
N GLY A 515 1.89 16.99 4.83
CA GLY A 515 2.04 18.21 5.61
C GLY A 515 3.49 18.47 5.98
#